data_a0d8ba50646d0634b98e70223ce92f1c
#
_entry.id   a0d8ba50646d0634b98e70223ce92f1c
#
_cell.length_a   1.000
_cell.length_b   1.000
_cell.length_c   1.000
_cell.angle_alpha   90.00
_cell.angle_beta   90.00
_cell.angle_gamma   90.00
#
_symmetry.space_group_name_H-M   'P 1'
#
loop_
_entity.id
_entity.type
_entity.pdbx_description
1 polymer ?
#
loop_
_entity_poly.entity_id
_entity_poly.type
_entity_poly.pdbx_seq_one_letter_code
_entity_poly.pdbx_strand_id
1 'polypeptide(L)'
;MGDSLRPDWSGRLRRLWRSDRGSSAPALIVSSPINIKYLTGFDGTALLVATPASTWLLVDGRYDHAARDARAVGAIAAIDIRRVESRFDSTLATVAAELHLAACACEAESLTVATLEAWRRAMPAMAFIPTYQWVEELRAIKDPFELDRIRAACRATSEVGRALGTWVAAGRTEREIASDIDEALLRAGCTRTAFPTIVASGPASAHPHARPTDRRLRDGDLVVLDFGGVLDGYCGDLTRMAGVGQVSAEARTMFDAVRAAHGAALAAVRAQALAYEVDTAARRVLMERGFGEAFLHATGHGLGLEVHEAPRLGRAGEDRSQTANRLEAGMVCTIEPGAYLEGIGGVRLEDDVLVTAEGSEVLTDVPRDLLPV
;
A
#
# COMPACT_ATOMS: atom_id res chain seq x y z
N MET A 1 -2.65 -3.01 -30.60
CA MET A 1 -1.95 -2.29 -29.53
C MET A 1 -2.95 -1.29 -28.99
N GLY A 2 -3.62 -1.60 -27.86
CA GLY A 2 -4.54 -0.68 -27.23
C GLY A 2 -3.77 0.55 -26.74
N ASP A 3 -4.40 1.72 -26.88
CA ASP A 3 -3.87 2.98 -26.35
C ASP A 3 -3.59 2.75 -24.85
N SER A 4 -2.30 2.67 -24.48
CA SER A 4 -1.95 2.47 -23.06
C SER A 4 -2.42 3.71 -22.30
N LEU A 5 -3.26 3.52 -21.29
CA LEU A 5 -3.70 4.58 -20.40
C LEU A 5 -2.46 5.37 -19.91
N ARG A 6 -2.53 6.68 -19.98
CA ARG A 6 -1.47 7.56 -19.44
C ARG A 6 -1.96 8.21 -18.15
N PRO A 7 -1.06 8.46 -17.19
CA PRO A 7 -1.46 9.16 -15.96
C PRO A 7 -1.91 10.59 -16.26
N ASP A 8 -3.01 11.03 -15.67
CA ASP A 8 -3.45 12.43 -15.73
C ASP A 8 -2.81 13.24 -14.59
N TRP A 9 -1.49 13.44 -14.65
CA TRP A 9 -0.77 14.26 -13.65
C TRP A 9 -1.34 15.67 -13.51
N SER A 10 -1.72 16.30 -14.63
CA SER A 10 -2.37 17.63 -14.59
C SER A 10 -3.70 17.60 -13.84
N GLY A 11 -4.47 16.53 -14.01
CA GLY A 11 -5.69 16.32 -13.23
C GLY A 11 -5.43 16.08 -11.74
N ARG A 12 -4.38 15.32 -11.39
CA ARG A 12 -3.97 15.10 -9.99
C ARG A 12 -3.55 16.41 -9.33
N LEU A 13 -2.73 17.23 -9.98
CA LEU A 13 -2.34 18.56 -9.50
C LEU A 13 -3.54 19.52 -9.36
N ARG A 14 -4.50 19.49 -10.29
CA ARG A 14 -5.74 20.29 -10.16
C ARG A 14 -6.61 19.82 -8.99
N ARG A 15 -6.75 18.50 -8.77
CA ARG A 15 -7.52 17.95 -7.64
C ARG A 15 -6.91 18.32 -6.29
N LEU A 16 -5.57 18.41 -6.19
CA LEU A 16 -4.87 18.86 -4.99
C LEU A 16 -5.44 20.18 -4.46
N TRP A 17 -5.76 21.13 -5.35
CA TRP A 17 -6.23 22.46 -4.99
C TRP A 17 -7.77 22.59 -4.91
N ARG A 18 -8.51 21.57 -5.32
CA ARG A 18 -9.98 21.56 -5.23
C ARG A 18 -10.51 20.98 -3.94
N SER A 19 -9.67 20.35 -3.14
CA SER A 19 -10.02 19.86 -1.81
C SER A 19 -10.19 21.03 -0.83
N ASP A 20 -10.93 20.83 0.25
CA ASP A 20 -11.09 21.84 1.32
C ASP A 20 -9.72 22.26 1.90
N ARG A 21 -8.73 21.38 1.84
CA ARG A 21 -7.35 21.67 2.26
C ARG A 21 -6.65 22.66 1.33
N GLY A 22 -6.99 22.68 0.04
CA GLY A 22 -6.42 23.61 -0.95
C GLY A 22 -6.66 25.08 -0.62
N SER A 23 -7.65 25.40 0.21
CA SER A 23 -7.90 26.74 0.72
C SER A 23 -7.08 27.10 1.97
N SER A 24 -6.41 26.14 2.60
CA SER A 24 -5.73 26.32 3.89
C SER A 24 -4.34 26.95 3.78
N ALA A 25 -3.69 26.88 2.60
CA ALA A 25 -2.36 27.44 2.38
C ALA A 25 -2.15 27.84 0.91
N PRO A 26 -1.33 28.87 0.62
CA PRO A 26 -1.07 29.34 -0.75
C PRO A 26 -0.15 28.37 -1.56
N ALA A 27 0.58 27.51 -0.88
CA ALA A 27 1.49 26.54 -1.47
C ALA A 27 1.59 25.26 -0.61
N LEU A 28 1.94 24.15 -1.24
CA LEU A 28 2.31 22.90 -0.59
C LEU A 28 3.73 22.51 -0.99
N ILE A 29 4.57 22.22 0.00
CA ILE A 29 5.86 21.58 -0.20
C ILE A 29 5.68 20.08 0.04
N VAL A 30 5.88 19.27 -1.02
CA VAL A 30 5.84 17.81 -0.97
C VAL A 30 7.27 17.29 -0.86
N SER A 31 7.54 16.54 0.20
CA SER A 31 8.83 15.93 0.53
C SER A 31 8.83 14.40 0.43
N SER A 32 7.65 13.80 0.47
CA SER A 32 7.45 12.35 0.29
C SER A 32 7.76 11.95 -1.16
N PRO A 33 8.76 11.06 -1.41
CA PRO A 33 9.07 10.59 -2.76
C PRO A 33 7.86 9.93 -3.46
N ILE A 34 7.05 9.19 -2.71
CA ILE A 34 5.85 8.54 -3.25
C ILE A 34 4.80 9.57 -3.68
N ASN A 35 4.60 10.62 -2.91
CA ASN A 35 3.67 11.69 -3.26
C ASN A 35 4.18 12.52 -4.45
N ILE A 36 5.49 12.76 -4.54
CA ILE A 36 6.10 13.39 -5.71
C ILE A 36 5.86 12.51 -6.95
N LYS A 37 6.12 11.20 -6.84
CA LYS A 37 5.87 10.24 -7.92
C LYS A 37 4.40 10.22 -8.35
N TYR A 38 3.47 10.18 -7.39
CA TYR A 38 2.03 10.23 -7.67
C TYR A 38 1.63 11.48 -8.44
N LEU A 39 2.09 12.65 -8.00
CA LEU A 39 1.70 13.94 -8.58
C LEU A 39 2.39 14.23 -9.93
N THR A 40 3.59 13.70 -10.14
CA THR A 40 4.44 14.12 -11.27
C THR A 40 4.94 13.00 -12.16
N GLY A 41 4.94 11.75 -11.70
CA GLY A 41 5.63 10.63 -12.36
C GLY A 41 7.13 10.58 -12.10
N PHE A 42 7.73 11.58 -11.47
CA PHE A 42 9.16 11.60 -11.18
C PHE A 42 9.52 10.64 -10.05
N ASP A 43 10.49 9.76 -10.31
CA ASP A 43 11.00 8.78 -9.35
C ASP A 43 12.47 9.08 -9.05
N GLY A 44 12.72 9.80 -7.96
CA GLY A 44 14.07 10.19 -7.54
C GLY A 44 14.05 11.17 -6.37
N THR A 45 15.24 11.57 -5.94
CA THR A 45 15.38 12.54 -4.85
C THR A 45 15.00 13.95 -5.33
N ALA A 46 13.93 14.49 -4.77
CA ALA A 46 13.41 15.80 -5.11
C ALA A 46 12.65 16.46 -3.96
N LEU A 47 12.34 17.75 -4.11
CA LEU A 47 11.24 18.44 -3.45
C LEU A 47 10.27 18.95 -4.52
N LEU A 48 8.99 18.94 -4.22
CA LEU A 48 7.98 19.56 -5.07
C LEU A 48 7.40 20.77 -4.36
N VAL A 49 7.35 21.91 -5.02
CA VAL A 49 6.64 23.11 -4.56
C VAL A 49 5.46 23.31 -5.49
N ALA A 50 4.27 23.08 -4.99
CA ALA A 50 3.03 23.24 -5.73
C ALA A 50 2.25 24.46 -5.23
N THR A 51 1.74 25.27 -6.18
CA THR A 51 0.77 26.34 -5.97
C THR A 51 -0.43 26.11 -6.90
N PRO A 52 -1.56 26.79 -6.73
CA PRO A 52 -2.65 26.72 -7.71
C PRO A 52 -2.27 27.12 -9.13
N ALA A 53 -1.23 27.95 -9.30
CA ALA A 53 -0.80 28.49 -10.60
C ALA A 53 0.40 27.80 -11.20
N SER A 54 1.29 27.22 -10.38
CA SER A 54 2.57 26.66 -10.86
C SER A 54 3.04 25.51 -9.98
N THR A 55 3.86 24.63 -10.56
CA THR A 55 4.47 23.51 -9.84
C THR A 55 5.94 23.41 -10.22
N TRP A 56 6.79 23.34 -9.21
CA TRP A 56 8.23 23.32 -9.34
C TRP A 56 8.81 22.03 -8.76
N LEU A 57 9.56 21.28 -9.56
CA LEU A 57 10.33 20.11 -9.11
C LEU A 57 11.79 20.55 -8.88
N LEU A 58 12.25 20.51 -7.65
CA LEU A 58 13.61 20.80 -7.26
C LEU A 58 14.40 19.48 -7.23
N VAL A 59 15.42 19.34 -8.06
CA VAL A 59 16.26 18.14 -8.18
C VAL A 59 17.73 18.49 -8.10
N ASP A 60 18.53 17.60 -7.53
CA ASP A 60 19.99 17.79 -7.54
C ASP A 60 20.62 17.43 -8.90
N GLY A 61 21.91 17.70 -9.04
CA GLY A 61 22.62 17.51 -10.32
C GLY A 61 22.65 16.08 -10.83
N ARG A 62 22.37 15.08 -9.99
CA ARG A 62 22.30 13.66 -10.38
C ARG A 62 21.02 13.37 -11.20
N TYR A 63 19.96 14.11 -10.96
CA TYR A 63 18.64 13.89 -11.55
C TYR A 63 18.22 14.98 -12.55
N ASP A 64 18.92 16.12 -12.64
CA ASP A 64 18.49 17.27 -13.48
C ASP A 64 18.31 16.89 -14.96
N HIS A 65 19.29 16.21 -15.57
CA HIS A 65 19.18 15.76 -16.95
C HIS A 65 18.04 14.77 -17.15
N ALA A 66 17.98 13.73 -16.30
CA ALA A 66 16.93 12.71 -16.40
C ALA A 66 15.52 13.29 -16.25
N ALA A 67 15.33 14.25 -15.33
CA ALA A 67 14.06 14.93 -15.14
C ALA A 67 13.65 15.77 -16.36
N ARG A 68 14.59 16.50 -16.96
CA ARG A 68 14.34 17.31 -18.17
C ARG A 68 14.02 16.43 -19.37
N ASP A 69 14.77 15.35 -19.59
CA ASP A 69 14.54 14.39 -20.66
C ASP A 69 13.17 13.72 -20.51
N ALA A 70 12.86 13.25 -19.29
CA ALA A 70 11.55 12.64 -18.98
C ALA A 70 10.39 13.62 -19.23
N ARG A 71 10.56 14.90 -18.86
CA ARG A 71 9.58 15.95 -19.15
C ARG A 71 9.42 16.18 -20.65
N ALA A 72 10.52 16.25 -21.39
CA ALA A 72 10.50 16.52 -22.83
C ALA A 72 9.74 15.45 -23.63
N VAL A 73 9.81 14.17 -23.19
CA VAL A 73 9.08 13.06 -23.83
C VAL A 73 7.70 12.80 -23.18
N GLY A 74 7.28 13.61 -22.21
CA GLY A 74 6.00 13.45 -21.50
C GLY A 74 5.94 12.23 -20.59
N ALA A 75 7.08 11.72 -20.14
CA ALA A 75 7.16 10.63 -19.16
C ALA A 75 6.91 11.10 -17.73
N ILE A 76 6.99 12.40 -17.47
CA ILE A 76 6.56 13.07 -16.24
C ILE A 76 5.68 14.27 -16.55
N ALA A 77 5.04 14.83 -15.50
CA ALA A 77 4.20 16.02 -15.61
C ALA A 77 4.92 17.20 -16.27
N ALA A 78 4.16 18.04 -16.98
CA ALA A 78 4.66 19.29 -17.58
C ALA A 78 4.80 20.38 -16.51
N ILE A 79 5.84 20.28 -15.69
CA ILE A 79 6.14 21.14 -14.53
C ILE A 79 7.49 21.83 -14.71
N ASP A 80 7.74 22.90 -13.93
CA ASP A 80 9.04 23.56 -13.94
C ASP A 80 10.08 22.75 -13.17
N ILE A 81 11.31 22.68 -13.69
CA ILE A 81 12.41 21.94 -13.09
C ILE A 81 13.49 22.94 -12.66
N ARG A 82 13.83 22.92 -11.38
CA ARG A 82 14.90 23.74 -10.82
C ARG A 82 16.02 22.84 -10.29
N ARG A 83 17.22 23.02 -10.82
CA ARG A 83 18.39 22.34 -10.30
C ARG A 83 18.81 22.93 -8.97
N VAL A 84 19.13 22.07 -8.02
CA VAL A 84 19.71 22.40 -6.73
C VAL A 84 21.24 22.47 -6.90
N GLU A 85 21.80 23.67 -6.77
CA GLU A 85 23.25 23.87 -6.97
C GLU A 85 24.07 23.49 -5.74
N SER A 86 23.54 23.69 -4.53
CA SER A 86 24.25 23.39 -3.28
C SER A 86 23.37 22.62 -2.27
N ARG A 87 22.29 23.21 -1.85
CA ARG A 87 21.40 22.66 -0.81
C ARG A 87 19.93 22.85 -1.20
N PHE A 88 19.08 21.89 -0.84
CA PHE A 88 17.63 21.97 -1.10
C PHE A 88 17.00 23.18 -0.38
N ASP A 89 17.37 23.46 0.87
CA ASP A 89 16.85 24.59 1.65
C ASP A 89 17.14 25.95 0.99
N SER A 90 18.33 26.16 0.45
CA SER A 90 18.69 27.41 -0.25
C SER A 90 17.93 27.56 -1.58
N THR A 91 17.79 26.48 -2.35
CA THR A 91 17.03 26.51 -3.60
C THR A 91 15.54 26.68 -3.33
N LEU A 92 15.00 26.05 -2.30
CA LEU A 92 13.64 26.24 -1.85
C LEU A 92 13.38 27.69 -1.45
N ALA A 93 14.30 28.34 -0.72
CA ALA A 93 14.21 29.74 -0.36
C ALA A 93 14.16 30.67 -1.58
N THR A 94 14.96 30.37 -2.61
CA THR A 94 14.93 31.11 -3.88
C THR A 94 13.57 30.97 -4.59
N VAL A 95 13.07 29.74 -4.74
CA VAL A 95 11.76 29.49 -5.38
C VAL A 95 10.62 30.13 -4.58
N ALA A 96 10.66 30.02 -3.24
CA ALA A 96 9.67 30.66 -2.38
C ALA A 96 9.64 32.19 -2.51
N ALA A 97 10.81 32.82 -2.65
CA ALA A 97 10.92 34.27 -2.89
C ALA A 97 10.39 34.66 -4.28
N GLU A 98 10.73 33.90 -5.33
CA GLU A 98 10.21 34.10 -6.70
C GLU A 98 8.68 33.99 -6.76
N LEU A 99 8.10 33.10 -5.97
CA LEU A 99 6.65 32.88 -5.85
C LEU A 99 5.98 33.79 -4.80
N HIS A 100 6.74 34.70 -4.16
CA HIS A 100 6.25 35.61 -3.12
C HIS A 100 5.49 34.91 -1.98
N LEU A 101 5.96 33.73 -1.55
CA LEU A 101 5.31 32.93 -0.52
C LEU A 101 5.65 33.47 0.88
N ALA A 102 4.61 33.79 1.66
CA ALA A 102 4.73 34.12 3.08
C ALA A 102 4.37 32.90 3.98
N ALA A 103 3.66 31.93 3.43
CA ALA A 103 3.27 30.70 4.12
C ALA A 103 3.24 29.54 3.14
N CYS A 104 3.48 28.31 3.63
CA CYS A 104 3.29 27.09 2.87
C CYS A 104 2.90 25.93 3.80
N ALA A 105 2.08 25.02 3.27
CA ALA A 105 1.86 23.73 3.90
C ALA A 105 3.08 22.81 3.68
N CYS A 106 3.31 21.90 4.62
CA CYS A 106 4.33 20.87 4.50
C CYS A 106 3.85 19.56 5.13
N GLU A 107 4.26 18.44 4.57
CA GLU A 107 3.85 17.09 4.99
C GLU A 107 4.41 16.74 6.37
N ALA A 108 3.55 16.71 7.39
CA ALA A 108 3.95 16.47 8.77
C ALA A 108 4.45 15.04 9.02
N GLU A 109 3.98 14.07 8.24
CA GLU A 109 4.30 12.65 8.40
C GLU A 109 5.59 12.22 7.68
N SER A 110 6.04 12.99 6.68
CA SER A 110 7.25 12.67 5.92
C SER A 110 8.43 13.60 6.22
N LEU A 111 8.16 14.85 6.63
CA LEU A 111 9.18 15.84 6.88
C LEU A 111 9.86 15.63 8.24
N THR A 112 11.19 15.46 8.24
CA THR A 112 11.92 15.36 9.50
C THR A 112 12.01 16.71 10.23
N VAL A 113 12.06 16.69 11.56
CA VAL A 113 12.28 17.90 12.38
C VAL A 113 13.53 18.64 11.93
N ALA A 114 14.64 17.91 11.68
CA ALA A 114 15.92 18.52 11.25
C ALA A 114 15.76 19.26 9.90
N THR A 115 15.00 18.72 8.95
CA THR A 115 14.72 19.35 7.66
C THR A 115 13.88 20.61 7.85
N LEU A 116 12.81 20.54 8.65
CA LEU A 116 11.97 21.69 8.94
C LEU A 116 12.76 22.82 9.63
N GLU A 117 13.64 22.50 10.57
CA GLU A 117 14.50 23.49 11.21
C GLU A 117 15.50 24.12 10.23
N ALA A 118 16.04 23.34 9.28
CA ALA A 118 16.89 23.90 8.24
C ALA A 118 16.11 24.89 7.34
N TRP A 119 14.87 24.55 6.97
CA TRP A 119 13.98 25.45 6.19
C TRP A 119 13.65 26.73 6.98
N ARG A 120 13.33 26.62 8.27
CA ARG A 120 13.08 27.79 9.14
C ARG A 120 14.29 28.71 9.24
N ARG A 121 15.51 28.16 9.29
CA ARG A 121 16.74 28.98 9.27
C ARG A 121 16.96 29.68 7.92
N ALA A 122 16.68 28.98 6.81
CA ALA A 122 16.82 29.53 5.47
C ALA A 122 15.74 30.59 5.13
N MET A 123 14.56 30.43 5.71
CA MET A 123 13.35 31.25 5.44
C MET A 123 12.70 31.70 6.76
N PRO A 124 13.33 32.59 7.56
CA PRO A 124 12.83 32.92 8.90
C PRO A 124 11.48 33.64 8.90
N ALA A 125 11.09 34.29 7.81
CA ALA A 125 9.81 34.97 7.66
C ALA A 125 8.67 34.06 7.10
N MET A 126 9.01 32.80 6.69
CA MET A 126 8.05 31.86 6.14
C MET A 126 7.28 31.16 7.26
N ALA A 127 5.95 31.14 7.17
CA ALA A 127 5.10 30.32 8.02
C ALA A 127 5.00 28.90 7.43
N PHE A 128 5.52 27.87 8.12
CA PHE A 128 5.35 26.47 7.75
C PHE A 128 4.15 25.89 8.49
N ILE A 129 3.15 25.43 7.74
CA ILE A 129 1.87 24.91 8.24
C ILE A 129 1.91 23.39 8.09
N PRO A 130 2.03 22.62 9.19
CA PRO A 130 1.97 21.15 9.10
C PRO A 130 0.62 20.71 8.53
N THR A 131 0.65 19.83 7.53
CA THR A 131 -0.56 19.20 6.98
C THR A 131 -0.43 17.70 7.01
N TYR A 132 -1.56 17.01 7.10
CA TYR A 132 -1.63 15.55 7.20
C TYR A 132 -2.44 15.01 6.02
N GLN A 133 -1.93 13.97 5.37
CA GLN A 133 -2.65 13.16 4.38
C GLN A 133 -3.29 13.94 3.21
N TRP A 134 -2.75 15.09 2.83
CA TRP A 134 -3.33 15.90 1.77
C TRP A 134 -3.20 15.23 0.39
N VAL A 135 -2.04 14.62 0.09
CA VAL A 135 -1.81 13.89 -1.16
C VAL A 135 -2.33 12.47 -1.03
N GLU A 136 -2.22 11.85 0.14
CA GLU A 136 -2.68 10.50 0.44
C GLU A 136 -4.20 10.35 0.25
N GLU A 137 -4.98 11.37 0.58
CA GLU A 137 -6.42 11.42 0.30
C GLU A 137 -6.73 11.30 -1.20
N LEU A 138 -5.92 11.94 -2.04
CA LEU A 138 -6.08 11.83 -3.49
C LEU A 138 -5.67 10.43 -3.99
N ARG A 139 -4.66 9.83 -3.36
CA ARG A 139 -4.17 8.49 -3.68
C ARG A 139 -5.16 7.39 -3.28
N ALA A 140 -6.01 7.64 -2.28
CA ALA A 140 -6.99 6.66 -1.81
C ALA A 140 -7.95 6.24 -2.93
N ILE A 141 -8.41 7.19 -3.77
CA ILE A 141 -9.31 6.94 -4.90
C ILE A 141 -8.48 6.85 -6.18
N LYS A 142 -8.34 5.64 -6.69
CA LYS A 142 -7.51 5.33 -7.86
C LYS A 142 -8.16 5.79 -9.15
N ASP A 143 -7.37 6.44 -10.01
CA ASP A 143 -7.79 6.73 -11.37
C ASP A 143 -7.69 5.49 -12.29
N PRO A 144 -8.25 5.52 -13.52
CA PRO A 144 -8.22 4.36 -14.42
C PRO A 144 -6.82 3.86 -14.76
N PHE A 145 -5.81 4.73 -14.83
CA PHE A 145 -4.41 4.34 -15.04
C PHE A 145 -3.89 3.53 -13.85
N GLU A 146 -4.13 4.01 -12.62
CA GLU A 146 -3.72 3.32 -11.39
C GLU A 146 -4.39 1.96 -11.25
N LEU A 147 -5.69 1.88 -11.52
CA LEU A 147 -6.42 0.61 -11.48
C LEU A 147 -5.90 -0.41 -12.47
N ASP A 148 -5.49 0.01 -13.68
CA ASP A 148 -4.86 -0.88 -14.65
C ASP A 148 -3.53 -1.44 -14.14
N ARG A 149 -2.69 -0.61 -13.51
CA ARG A 149 -1.40 -1.01 -12.94
C ARG A 149 -1.59 -1.92 -11.71
N ILE A 150 -2.50 -1.60 -10.81
CA ILE A 150 -2.81 -2.45 -9.65
C ILE A 150 -3.33 -3.81 -10.11
N ARG A 151 -4.26 -3.86 -11.09
CA ARG A 151 -4.71 -5.14 -11.65
C ARG A 151 -3.57 -5.94 -12.26
N ALA A 152 -2.59 -5.29 -12.89
CA ALA A 152 -1.42 -5.97 -13.42
C ALA A 152 -0.54 -6.55 -12.29
N ALA A 153 -0.31 -5.80 -11.20
CA ALA A 153 0.42 -6.27 -10.02
C ALA A 153 -0.30 -7.45 -9.34
N CYS A 154 -1.63 -7.35 -9.14
CA CYS A 154 -2.45 -8.43 -8.58
C CYS A 154 -2.42 -9.70 -9.46
N ARG A 155 -2.43 -9.54 -10.80
CA ARG A 155 -2.28 -10.70 -11.72
C ARG A 155 -0.93 -11.38 -11.59
N ALA A 156 0.17 -10.60 -11.52
CA ALA A 156 1.52 -11.16 -11.32
C ALA A 156 1.64 -11.87 -9.98
N THR A 157 1.14 -11.27 -8.90
CA THR A 157 1.09 -11.88 -7.56
C THR A 157 0.22 -13.15 -7.56
N SER A 158 -0.92 -13.14 -8.26
CA SER A 158 -1.80 -14.30 -8.38
C SER A 158 -1.19 -15.44 -9.17
N GLU A 159 -0.38 -15.17 -10.19
CA GLU A 159 0.36 -16.19 -10.94
C GLU A 159 1.29 -16.96 -10.00
N VAL A 160 2.03 -16.26 -9.15
CA VAL A 160 2.89 -16.85 -8.12
C VAL A 160 2.05 -17.62 -7.09
N GLY A 161 0.92 -17.06 -6.65
CA GLY A 161 0.01 -17.72 -5.71
C GLY A 161 -0.54 -19.05 -6.22
N ARG A 162 -0.86 -19.15 -7.50
CA ARG A 162 -1.30 -20.41 -8.12
C ARG A 162 -0.20 -21.46 -8.20
N ALA A 163 1.06 -21.05 -8.20
CA ALA A 163 2.21 -21.94 -8.30
C ALA A 163 2.77 -22.41 -6.93
N LEU A 164 2.23 -21.96 -5.80
CA LEU A 164 2.74 -22.26 -4.44
C LEU A 164 2.94 -23.76 -4.19
N GLY A 165 2.06 -24.63 -4.71
CA GLY A 165 2.19 -26.07 -4.58
C GLY A 165 3.45 -26.68 -5.20
N THR A 166 4.18 -25.92 -6.01
CA THR A 166 5.47 -26.38 -6.58
C THR A 166 6.63 -26.23 -5.61
N TRP A 167 6.50 -25.34 -4.63
CA TRP A 167 7.59 -25.00 -3.70
C TRP A 167 7.30 -25.43 -2.26
N VAL A 168 6.04 -25.41 -1.83
CA VAL A 168 5.66 -25.76 -0.47
C VAL A 168 5.63 -27.28 -0.34
N ALA A 169 6.54 -27.84 0.44
CA ALA A 169 6.62 -29.28 0.67
C ALA A 169 7.25 -29.61 2.03
N ALA A 170 6.91 -30.76 2.61
CA ALA A 170 7.51 -31.26 3.84
C ALA A 170 9.04 -31.35 3.71
N GLY A 171 9.77 -30.96 4.76
CA GLY A 171 11.24 -30.98 4.81
C GLY A 171 11.93 -29.76 4.21
N ARG A 172 11.27 -28.95 3.40
CA ARG A 172 11.79 -27.65 2.95
C ARG A 172 11.78 -26.64 4.08
N THR A 173 12.71 -25.71 4.08
CA THR A 173 12.73 -24.60 5.07
C THR A 173 11.82 -23.45 4.64
N GLU A 174 11.34 -22.68 5.63
CA GLU A 174 10.56 -21.46 5.38
C GLU A 174 11.34 -20.49 4.48
N ARG A 175 12.67 -20.34 4.71
CA ARG A 175 13.56 -19.47 3.95
C ARG A 175 13.73 -19.89 2.48
N GLU A 176 13.85 -21.20 2.22
CA GLU A 176 13.92 -21.72 0.85
C GLU A 176 12.64 -21.41 0.07
N ILE A 177 11.48 -21.58 0.72
CA ILE A 177 10.17 -21.31 0.11
C ILE A 177 10.00 -19.81 -0.14
N ALA A 178 10.36 -18.95 0.82
CA ALA A 178 10.31 -17.51 0.66
C ALA A 178 11.19 -17.04 -0.52
N SER A 179 12.39 -17.61 -0.66
CA SER A 179 13.28 -17.26 -1.77
C SER A 179 12.71 -17.67 -3.13
N ASP A 180 12.04 -18.82 -3.24
CA ASP A 180 11.38 -19.24 -4.48
C ASP A 180 10.21 -18.31 -4.84
N ILE A 181 9.43 -17.89 -3.85
CA ILE A 181 8.33 -16.92 -4.04
C ILE A 181 8.89 -15.58 -4.54
N ASP A 182 9.94 -15.05 -3.89
CA ASP A 182 10.56 -13.78 -4.27
C ASP A 182 11.11 -13.83 -5.70
N GLU A 183 11.81 -14.95 -6.05
CA GLU A 183 12.31 -15.15 -7.42
C GLU A 183 11.16 -15.25 -8.44
N ALA A 184 10.08 -15.92 -8.08
CA ALA A 184 8.92 -16.06 -8.95
C ALA A 184 8.22 -14.72 -9.21
N LEU A 185 8.11 -13.84 -8.20
CA LEU A 185 7.60 -12.48 -8.37
C LEU A 185 8.45 -11.67 -9.37
N LEU A 186 9.78 -11.76 -9.27
CA LEU A 186 10.68 -11.10 -10.24
C LEU A 186 10.50 -11.66 -11.65
N ARG A 187 10.34 -12.98 -11.80
CA ARG A 187 10.08 -13.63 -13.10
C ARG A 187 8.70 -13.26 -13.67
N ALA A 188 7.71 -13.03 -12.83
CA ALA A 188 6.39 -12.53 -13.22
C ALA A 188 6.39 -11.05 -13.65
N GLY A 189 7.56 -10.38 -13.62
CA GLY A 189 7.74 -8.99 -14.08
C GLY A 189 7.73 -7.95 -12.97
N CYS A 190 7.57 -8.34 -11.71
CA CYS A 190 7.69 -7.41 -10.59
C CYS A 190 9.14 -6.88 -10.48
N THR A 191 9.29 -5.62 -10.13
CA THR A 191 10.61 -4.98 -9.95
C THR A 191 11.23 -5.32 -8.59
N ARG A 192 10.40 -5.66 -7.61
CA ARG A 192 10.77 -6.07 -6.26
C ARG A 192 9.56 -6.69 -5.56
N THR A 193 9.78 -7.30 -4.40
CA THR A 193 8.70 -7.62 -3.46
C THR A 193 8.08 -6.33 -2.88
N ALA A 194 6.77 -6.34 -2.57
CA ALA A 194 6.08 -5.20 -1.95
C ALA A 194 6.50 -5.03 -0.48
N PHE A 195 6.75 -6.15 0.17
CA PHE A 195 7.25 -6.25 1.54
C PHE A 195 8.09 -7.55 1.67
N PRO A 196 8.83 -7.75 2.78
CA PRO A 196 9.54 -9.00 3.01
C PRO A 196 8.58 -10.18 3.13
N THR A 197 8.65 -11.13 2.22
CA THR A 197 7.81 -12.32 2.16
C THR A 197 7.76 -13.07 3.49
N ILE A 198 6.57 -13.44 3.93
CA ILE A 198 6.33 -14.21 5.14
C ILE A 198 6.04 -15.66 4.74
N VAL A 199 6.86 -16.56 5.25
CA VAL A 199 6.57 -18.01 5.27
C VAL A 199 6.72 -18.44 6.71
N ALA A 200 5.59 -18.73 7.37
CA ALA A 200 5.55 -19.07 8.79
C ALA A 200 4.83 -20.40 8.98
N SER A 201 5.53 -21.39 9.55
CA SER A 201 5.04 -22.76 9.66
C SER A 201 4.86 -23.24 11.09
N GLY A 202 3.84 -24.05 11.33
CA GLY A 202 3.52 -24.62 12.65
C GLY A 202 3.42 -23.56 13.74
N PRO A 203 4.18 -23.64 14.86
CA PRO A 203 4.11 -22.66 15.94
C PRO A 203 4.43 -21.21 15.50
N ALA A 204 5.32 -21.03 14.51
CA ALA A 204 5.68 -19.70 14.03
C ALA A 204 4.52 -19.00 13.31
N SER A 205 3.58 -19.75 12.73
CA SER A 205 2.40 -19.18 12.07
C SER A 205 1.47 -18.42 13.04
N ALA A 206 1.57 -18.68 14.36
CA ALA A 206 0.84 -17.92 15.37
C ALA A 206 1.32 -16.47 15.54
N HIS A 207 2.40 -16.07 14.87
CA HIS A 207 2.92 -14.71 14.86
C HIS A 207 2.60 -14.02 13.52
N PRO A 208 1.71 -13.00 13.48
CA PRO A 208 1.27 -12.35 12.23
C PRO A 208 2.42 -11.83 11.36
N HIS A 209 3.50 -11.37 11.98
CA HIS A 209 4.68 -10.78 11.31
C HIS A 209 5.94 -11.65 11.45
N ALA A 210 5.78 -12.98 11.48
CA ALA A 210 6.90 -13.90 11.54
C ALA A 210 7.84 -13.69 10.33
N ARG A 211 9.13 -13.96 10.55
CA ARG A 211 10.12 -13.94 9.47
C ARG A 211 10.51 -15.37 9.13
N PRO A 212 10.74 -15.68 7.82
CA PRO A 212 11.16 -17.00 7.42
C PRO A 212 12.47 -17.41 8.08
N THR A 213 12.48 -18.61 8.64
CA THR A 213 13.64 -19.21 9.35
C THR A 213 14.16 -20.46 8.63
N ASP A 214 15.18 -21.11 9.21
CA ASP A 214 15.67 -22.41 8.75
C ASP A 214 14.81 -23.58 9.30
N ARG A 215 13.64 -23.30 9.91
CA ARG A 215 12.69 -24.33 10.33
C ARG A 215 12.19 -25.07 9.09
N ARG A 216 12.26 -26.41 9.17
CA ARG A 216 11.72 -27.27 8.12
C ARG A 216 10.25 -27.56 8.37
N LEU A 217 9.45 -27.49 7.32
CA LEU A 217 8.05 -27.85 7.34
C LEU A 217 7.88 -29.32 7.73
N ARG A 218 6.91 -29.60 8.60
CA ARG A 218 6.63 -30.93 9.16
C ARG A 218 5.17 -31.30 8.96
N ASP A 219 4.91 -32.60 8.94
CA ASP A 219 3.53 -33.11 8.96
C ASP A 219 2.72 -32.49 10.09
N GLY A 220 1.50 -32.07 9.80
CA GLY A 220 0.60 -31.35 10.72
C GLY A 220 0.75 -29.83 10.74
N ASP A 221 1.78 -29.25 10.12
CA ASP A 221 1.96 -27.78 10.11
C ASP A 221 0.88 -27.07 9.30
N LEU A 222 0.32 -26.00 9.84
CA LEU A 222 -0.23 -24.90 9.06
C LEU A 222 0.90 -23.99 8.58
N VAL A 223 0.83 -23.50 7.36
CA VAL A 223 1.81 -22.57 6.79
C VAL A 223 1.11 -21.36 6.26
N VAL A 224 1.41 -20.19 6.84
CA VAL A 224 1.04 -18.86 6.31
C VAL A 224 2.04 -18.51 5.22
N LEU A 225 1.54 -18.16 4.04
CA LEU A 225 2.29 -17.73 2.86
C LEU A 225 1.75 -16.37 2.46
N ASP A 226 2.47 -15.31 2.85
CA ASP A 226 2.06 -13.93 2.68
C ASP A 226 3.14 -13.17 1.92
N PHE A 227 2.78 -12.68 0.73
CA PHE A 227 3.71 -12.09 -0.22
C PHE A 227 3.00 -11.16 -1.21
N GLY A 228 3.76 -10.24 -1.75
CA GLY A 228 3.27 -9.31 -2.74
C GLY A 228 4.38 -8.81 -3.66
N GLY A 229 4.02 -8.39 -4.85
CA GLY A 229 4.95 -7.85 -5.83
C GLY A 229 4.68 -6.40 -6.19
N VAL A 230 5.72 -5.66 -6.57
CA VAL A 230 5.59 -4.31 -7.14
C VAL A 230 5.82 -4.35 -8.63
N LEU A 231 4.79 -4.00 -9.40
CA LEU A 231 4.86 -3.92 -10.85
C LEU A 231 4.49 -2.52 -11.31
N ASP A 232 5.34 -1.90 -12.12
CA ASP A 232 5.17 -0.51 -12.57
C ASP A 232 4.94 0.51 -11.43
N GLY A 233 5.47 0.19 -10.23
CA GLY A 233 5.38 1.02 -9.04
C GLY A 233 4.16 0.77 -8.16
N TYR A 234 3.20 -0.07 -8.58
CA TYR A 234 2.01 -0.42 -7.80
C TYR A 234 2.16 -1.80 -7.16
N CYS A 235 1.61 -1.95 -5.96
CA CYS A 235 1.68 -3.15 -5.16
C CYS A 235 0.53 -4.11 -5.49
N GLY A 236 0.78 -5.42 -5.35
CA GLY A 236 -0.22 -6.45 -5.12
C GLY A 236 0.11 -7.14 -3.81
N ASP A 237 -0.89 -7.67 -3.12
CA ASP A 237 -0.79 -8.30 -1.80
C ASP A 237 -1.64 -9.57 -1.74
N LEU A 238 -1.10 -10.63 -1.13
CA LEU A 238 -1.79 -11.92 -1.11
C LEU A 238 -1.33 -12.80 0.04
N THR A 239 -2.28 -13.27 0.84
CA THR A 239 -1.99 -14.36 1.80
C THR A 239 -2.78 -15.62 1.45
N ARG A 240 -2.09 -16.76 1.43
CA ARG A 240 -2.69 -18.09 1.33
C ARG A 240 -2.14 -19.03 2.39
N MET A 241 -2.89 -20.12 2.62
CA MET A 241 -2.56 -21.12 3.62
C MET A 241 -2.25 -22.47 2.98
N ALA A 242 -1.20 -23.14 3.46
CA ALA A 242 -0.96 -24.55 3.16
C ALA A 242 -1.06 -25.40 4.43
N GLY A 243 -1.45 -26.65 4.26
CA GLY A 243 -1.45 -27.69 5.29
C GLY A 243 -0.52 -28.83 4.88
N VAL A 244 0.51 -29.09 5.68
CA VAL A 244 1.48 -30.14 5.45
C VAL A 244 0.93 -31.46 5.96
N GLY A 245 0.74 -32.44 5.06
CA GLY A 245 0.17 -33.73 5.43
C GLY A 245 -1.20 -33.61 6.11
N GLN A 246 -1.35 -34.20 7.30
CA GLN A 246 -2.62 -34.20 8.05
C GLN A 246 -2.62 -33.14 9.16
N VAL A 247 -3.24 -31.98 8.89
CA VAL A 247 -3.45 -30.94 9.90
C VAL A 247 -4.51 -31.37 10.95
N SER A 248 -4.40 -30.84 12.18
CA SER A 248 -5.36 -31.16 13.27
C SER A 248 -6.78 -30.67 12.95
N ALA A 249 -7.78 -31.27 13.60
CA ALA A 249 -9.17 -30.86 13.48
C ALA A 249 -9.38 -29.41 13.96
N GLU A 250 -8.64 -28.99 15.00
CA GLU A 250 -8.68 -27.62 15.54
C GLU A 250 -8.12 -26.62 14.53
N ALA A 251 -6.98 -26.93 13.89
CA ALA A 251 -6.39 -26.13 12.85
C ALA A 251 -7.33 -25.98 11.64
N ARG A 252 -8.01 -27.05 11.24
CA ARG A 252 -9.03 -27.03 10.19
C ARG A 252 -10.23 -26.16 10.57
N THR A 253 -10.71 -26.28 11.81
CA THR A 253 -11.82 -25.47 12.33
C THR A 253 -11.47 -23.98 12.32
N MET A 254 -10.25 -23.63 12.73
CA MET A 254 -9.74 -22.25 12.68
C MET A 254 -9.65 -21.74 11.26
N PHE A 255 -9.12 -22.54 10.32
CA PHE A 255 -9.08 -22.18 8.91
C PHE A 255 -10.48 -21.90 8.34
N ASP A 256 -11.46 -22.77 8.61
CA ASP A 256 -12.83 -22.59 8.14
C ASP A 256 -13.52 -21.38 8.78
N ALA A 257 -13.14 -21.01 10.02
CA ALA A 257 -13.61 -19.80 10.67
C ALA A 257 -13.07 -18.53 9.98
N VAL A 258 -11.77 -18.48 9.70
CA VAL A 258 -11.14 -17.34 8.99
C VAL A 258 -11.66 -17.23 7.57
N ARG A 259 -11.83 -18.35 6.85
CA ARG A 259 -12.41 -18.35 5.49
C ARG A 259 -13.82 -17.77 5.47
N ALA A 260 -14.64 -18.13 6.47
CA ALA A 260 -15.99 -17.57 6.59
C ALA A 260 -15.97 -16.08 6.96
N ALA A 261 -15.05 -15.65 7.83
CA ALA A 261 -14.85 -14.25 8.19
C ALA A 261 -14.40 -13.41 6.98
N HIS A 262 -13.48 -13.93 6.17
CA HIS A 262 -13.05 -13.34 4.92
C HIS A 262 -14.24 -13.14 3.96
N GLY A 263 -15.08 -14.16 3.76
CA GLY A 263 -16.27 -14.05 2.94
C GLY A 263 -17.28 -13.01 3.45
N ALA A 264 -17.45 -12.91 4.78
CA ALA A 264 -18.32 -11.92 5.39
C ALA A 264 -17.79 -10.48 5.23
N ALA A 265 -16.47 -10.28 5.36
CA ALA A 265 -15.83 -9.00 5.12
C ALA A 265 -15.97 -8.58 3.63
N LEU A 266 -15.67 -9.48 2.69
CA LEU A 266 -15.87 -9.21 1.25
C LEU A 266 -17.30 -8.78 0.91
N ALA A 267 -18.30 -9.45 1.48
CA ALA A 267 -19.71 -9.12 1.27
C ALA A 267 -20.10 -7.73 1.85
N ALA A 268 -19.33 -7.21 2.81
CA ALA A 268 -19.55 -5.90 3.40
C ALA A 268 -18.89 -4.75 2.60
N VAL A 269 -17.93 -5.06 1.71
CA VAL A 269 -17.24 -4.05 0.90
C VAL A 269 -18.16 -3.50 -0.17
N ARG A 270 -18.48 -2.22 -0.09
CA ARG A 270 -19.23 -1.47 -1.11
C ARG A 270 -19.01 0.03 -0.92
N ALA A 271 -19.25 0.82 -1.95
CA ALA A 271 -19.26 2.27 -1.83
C ALA A 271 -20.24 2.72 -0.74
N GLN A 272 -19.87 3.73 0.03
CA GLN A 272 -20.59 4.32 1.15
C GLN A 272 -20.65 3.45 2.43
N ALA A 273 -20.15 2.20 2.43
CA ALA A 273 -19.95 1.46 3.68
C ALA A 273 -18.90 2.16 4.56
N LEU A 274 -19.06 2.09 5.87
CA LEU A 274 -18.04 2.56 6.79
C LEU A 274 -16.92 1.50 6.90
N ALA A 275 -15.67 1.94 6.87
CA ALA A 275 -14.52 1.01 6.89
C ALA A 275 -14.57 0.04 8.08
N TYR A 276 -14.99 0.53 9.25
CA TYR A 276 -15.14 -0.33 10.44
C TYR A 276 -16.29 -1.35 10.34
N GLU A 277 -17.28 -1.16 9.44
CA GLU A 277 -18.37 -2.15 9.26
C GLU A 277 -17.82 -3.41 8.59
N VAL A 278 -16.83 -3.27 7.69
CA VAL A 278 -16.13 -4.38 7.06
C VAL A 278 -15.35 -5.19 8.11
N ASP A 279 -14.62 -4.51 8.98
CA ASP A 279 -13.92 -5.14 10.10
C ASP A 279 -14.89 -5.82 11.10
N THR A 280 -16.00 -5.15 11.42
CA THR A 280 -17.04 -5.70 12.29
C THR A 280 -17.65 -6.99 11.72
N ALA A 281 -17.84 -7.06 10.40
CA ALA A 281 -18.38 -8.25 9.74
C ALA A 281 -17.45 -9.46 9.92
N ALA A 282 -16.14 -9.30 9.73
CA ALA A 282 -15.16 -10.36 9.96
C ALA A 282 -15.10 -10.76 11.45
N ARG A 283 -14.98 -9.77 12.34
CA ARG A 283 -14.87 -10.02 13.81
C ARG A 283 -16.07 -10.74 14.35
N ARG A 284 -17.28 -10.40 13.91
CA ARG A 284 -18.50 -11.08 14.35
C ARG A 284 -18.45 -12.57 14.02
N VAL A 285 -18.05 -12.94 12.81
CA VAL A 285 -17.95 -14.36 12.42
C VAL A 285 -16.90 -15.10 13.25
N LEU A 286 -15.74 -14.49 13.49
CA LEU A 286 -14.69 -15.08 14.32
C LEU A 286 -15.14 -15.22 15.77
N MET A 287 -15.86 -14.23 16.31
CA MET A 287 -16.42 -14.28 17.68
C MET A 287 -17.45 -15.41 17.82
N GLU A 288 -18.39 -15.52 16.89
CA GLU A 288 -19.43 -16.56 16.87
C GLU A 288 -18.84 -17.97 16.77
N ARG A 289 -17.64 -18.11 16.18
CA ARG A 289 -16.91 -19.37 16.04
C ARG A 289 -15.85 -19.61 17.11
N GLY A 290 -15.77 -18.76 18.14
CA GLY A 290 -14.86 -18.92 19.28
C GLY A 290 -13.42 -18.41 19.06
N PHE A 291 -13.16 -17.66 17.97
CA PHE A 291 -11.83 -17.14 17.63
C PHE A 291 -11.72 -15.60 17.72
N GLY A 292 -12.68 -14.93 18.37
CA GLY A 292 -12.73 -13.46 18.44
C GLY A 292 -11.48 -12.83 19.06
N GLU A 293 -10.99 -13.40 20.16
CA GLU A 293 -9.77 -12.94 20.85
C GLU A 293 -8.48 -13.26 20.07
N ALA A 294 -8.54 -14.22 19.15
CA ALA A 294 -7.40 -14.58 18.31
C ALA A 294 -7.20 -13.65 17.11
N PHE A 295 -8.13 -12.72 16.85
CA PHE A 295 -8.04 -11.76 15.75
C PHE A 295 -7.40 -10.45 16.23
N LEU A 296 -6.09 -10.30 16.01
CA LEU A 296 -5.22 -9.34 16.67
C LEU A 296 -5.02 -8.02 15.88
N HIS A 297 -5.38 -7.95 14.60
CA HIS A 297 -5.13 -6.80 13.72
C HIS A 297 -6.40 -6.29 13.01
N ALA A 298 -6.28 -5.27 12.19
CA ALA A 298 -7.35 -4.78 11.33
C ALA A 298 -7.71 -5.81 10.24
N THR A 299 -8.92 -5.74 9.70
CA THR A 299 -9.34 -6.60 8.59
C THR A 299 -8.65 -6.27 7.28
N GLY A 300 -8.03 -5.07 7.16
CA GLY A 300 -7.30 -4.70 5.96
C GLY A 300 -6.87 -3.24 5.94
N HIS A 301 -6.22 -2.89 4.84
CA HIS A 301 -5.66 -1.57 4.57
C HIS A 301 -5.80 -1.21 3.09
N GLY A 302 -5.64 0.05 2.74
CA GLY A 302 -5.54 0.50 1.35
C GLY A 302 -4.25 0.01 0.71
N LEU A 303 -4.28 -0.15 -0.59
CA LEU A 303 -3.18 -0.62 -1.42
C LEU A 303 -3.03 0.28 -2.65
N GLY A 304 -1.81 0.53 -3.09
CA GLY A 304 -1.54 1.33 -4.28
C GLY A 304 -0.05 1.45 -4.58
N LEU A 305 0.49 2.67 -4.54
CA LEU A 305 1.94 2.92 -4.65
C LEU A 305 2.71 2.42 -3.42
N GLU A 306 2.05 2.37 -2.29
CA GLU A 306 2.53 1.74 -1.06
C GLU A 306 1.66 0.53 -0.74
N VAL A 307 2.25 -0.46 -0.08
CA VAL A 307 1.50 -1.64 0.37
C VAL A 307 0.46 -1.24 1.41
N HIS A 308 0.79 -0.32 2.31
CA HIS A 308 -0.13 0.22 3.31
C HIS A 308 -0.44 1.69 3.01
N GLU A 309 -1.68 1.98 2.61
CA GLU A 309 -2.20 3.34 2.47
C GLU A 309 -3.67 3.41 2.92
N ALA A 310 -4.32 4.55 2.74
CA ALA A 310 -5.75 4.68 3.05
C ALA A 310 -6.62 3.91 2.02
N PRO A 311 -7.77 3.34 2.47
CA PRO A 311 -8.39 3.38 3.79
C PRO A 311 -7.85 2.30 4.76
N ARG A 312 -8.04 2.47 6.07
CA ARG A 312 -7.78 1.41 7.05
C ARG A 312 -9.12 0.75 7.46
N LEU A 313 -9.21 -0.57 7.31
CA LEU A 313 -10.39 -1.35 7.68
C LEU A 313 -10.20 -1.99 9.06
N GLY A 314 -10.26 -1.16 10.10
CA GLY A 314 -10.06 -1.55 11.50
C GLY A 314 -11.25 -1.23 12.40
N ARG A 315 -11.08 -1.39 13.70
CA ARG A 315 -12.15 -1.15 14.70
C ARG A 315 -12.58 0.32 14.70
N ALA A 316 -13.82 0.56 15.02
CA ALA A 316 -14.35 1.91 15.19
C ALA A 316 -13.50 2.71 16.20
N GLY A 317 -13.10 3.93 15.82
CA GLY A 317 -12.31 4.84 16.67
C GLY A 317 -10.79 4.57 16.68
N GLU A 318 -10.28 3.55 16.02
CA GLU A 318 -8.83 3.31 15.88
C GLU A 318 -8.19 4.17 14.78
N ASP A 319 -8.96 4.53 13.77
CA ASP A 319 -8.47 5.39 12.70
C ASP A 319 -8.47 6.86 13.13
N ARG A 320 -7.28 7.44 13.29
CA ARG A 320 -7.08 8.86 13.56
C ARG A 320 -7.11 9.72 12.29
N SER A 321 -7.06 9.10 11.11
CA SER A 321 -7.23 9.81 9.86
C SER A 321 -8.70 10.17 9.69
N GLN A 322 -8.98 11.45 9.57
CA GLN A 322 -10.36 11.94 9.35
C GLN A 322 -10.89 11.64 7.95
N THR A 323 -10.09 11.01 7.08
CA THR A 323 -10.25 11.04 5.64
C THR A 323 -10.94 9.84 5.02
N ALA A 324 -10.97 8.68 5.64
CA ALA A 324 -11.54 7.48 5.00
C ALA A 324 -12.41 6.63 5.92
N ASN A 325 -13.28 7.27 6.71
CA ASN A 325 -14.29 6.51 7.46
C ASN A 325 -15.31 5.82 6.54
N ARG A 326 -15.38 6.22 5.27
CA ARG A 326 -16.35 5.73 4.29
C ARG A 326 -15.65 5.28 3.03
N LEU A 327 -15.94 4.06 2.60
CA LEU A 327 -15.40 3.52 1.35
C LEU A 327 -16.02 4.25 0.15
N GLU A 328 -15.19 4.57 -0.83
CA GLU A 328 -15.60 5.19 -2.09
C GLU A 328 -15.25 4.32 -3.29
N ALA A 329 -16.05 4.38 -4.33
CA ALA A 329 -15.75 3.69 -5.59
C ALA A 329 -14.39 4.16 -6.13
N GLY A 330 -13.53 3.22 -6.52
CA GLY A 330 -12.15 3.47 -6.93
C GLY A 330 -11.12 3.26 -5.83
N MET A 331 -11.51 3.09 -4.57
CA MET A 331 -10.59 2.66 -3.52
C MET A 331 -10.20 1.19 -3.74
N VAL A 332 -8.94 0.85 -3.46
CA VAL A 332 -8.45 -0.54 -3.42
C VAL A 332 -7.95 -0.81 -2.01
N CYS A 333 -8.35 -1.94 -1.45
CA CYS A 333 -7.96 -2.36 -0.11
C CYS A 333 -7.76 -3.87 -0.03
N THR A 334 -7.00 -4.33 0.95
CA THR A 334 -6.89 -5.75 1.32
C THR A 334 -8.08 -6.17 2.18
N ILE A 335 -8.45 -7.44 2.10
CA ILE A 335 -9.35 -8.12 3.03
C ILE A 335 -8.61 -9.34 3.57
N GLU A 336 -8.10 -9.23 4.80
CA GLU A 336 -7.10 -10.16 5.35
C GLU A 336 -7.39 -10.63 6.79
N PRO A 337 -8.63 -11.01 7.16
CA PRO A 337 -8.86 -11.47 8.53
C PRO A 337 -7.98 -12.66 8.87
N GLY A 338 -7.54 -12.73 10.13
CA GLY A 338 -6.69 -13.79 10.63
C GLY A 338 -7.06 -14.21 12.06
N ALA A 339 -6.63 -15.41 12.45
CA ALA A 339 -6.71 -15.90 13.81
C ALA A 339 -5.39 -16.57 14.20
N TYR A 340 -4.86 -16.25 15.39
CA TYR A 340 -3.54 -16.65 15.82
C TYR A 340 -3.61 -17.18 17.25
N LEU A 341 -3.32 -18.49 17.43
CA LEU A 341 -3.41 -19.17 18.70
C LEU A 341 -2.13 -19.91 19.02
N GLU A 342 -1.51 -19.56 20.13
CA GLU A 342 -0.34 -20.27 20.63
C GLU A 342 -0.67 -21.76 20.84
N GLY A 343 0.22 -22.64 20.36
CA GLY A 343 0.05 -24.09 20.41
C GLY A 343 -0.74 -24.71 19.26
N ILE A 344 -1.51 -23.93 18.51
CA ILE A 344 -2.25 -24.38 17.31
C ILE A 344 -1.59 -23.85 16.04
N GLY A 345 -1.27 -22.58 16.00
CA GLY A 345 -0.72 -21.87 14.84
C GLY A 345 -1.57 -20.66 14.48
N GLY A 346 -1.37 -20.13 13.27
CA GLY A 346 -2.11 -19.00 12.73
C GLY A 346 -2.68 -19.27 11.35
N VAL A 347 -3.75 -18.58 11.04
CA VAL A 347 -4.41 -18.56 9.74
C VAL A 347 -4.66 -17.12 9.32
N ARG A 348 -4.32 -16.75 8.09
CA ARG A 348 -4.73 -15.53 7.40
C ARG A 348 -5.15 -15.87 5.98
N LEU A 349 -6.24 -15.29 5.52
CA LEU A 349 -6.62 -15.31 4.11
C LEU A 349 -6.80 -13.88 3.64
N GLU A 350 -6.21 -13.56 2.51
CA GLU A 350 -6.16 -12.19 2.01
C GLU A 350 -6.39 -12.12 0.52
N ASP A 351 -7.14 -11.11 0.11
CA ASP A 351 -7.29 -10.68 -1.28
C ASP A 351 -7.27 -9.17 -1.41
N ASP A 352 -6.71 -8.68 -2.50
CA ASP A 352 -6.87 -7.30 -2.95
C ASP A 352 -8.23 -7.09 -3.57
N VAL A 353 -8.91 -6.00 -3.18
CA VAL A 353 -10.31 -5.74 -3.52
C VAL A 353 -10.50 -4.30 -3.97
N LEU A 354 -11.08 -4.12 -5.15
CA LEU A 354 -11.55 -2.81 -5.63
C LEU A 354 -12.98 -2.55 -5.16
N VAL A 355 -13.19 -1.41 -4.53
CA VAL A 355 -14.53 -0.91 -4.19
C VAL A 355 -15.18 -0.37 -5.45
N THR A 356 -16.34 -0.90 -5.80
CA THR A 356 -17.15 -0.44 -6.94
C THR A 356 -18.41 0.31 -6.46
N ALA A 357 -19.14 0.94 -7.37
CA ALA A 357 -20.36 1.66 -7.03
C ALA A 357 -21.43 0.76 -6.37
N GLU A 358 -21.50 -0.51 -6.79
CA GLU A 358 -22.55 -1.45 -6.39
C GLU A 358 -22.06 -2.56 -5.44
N GLY A 359 -20.74 -2.68 -5.22
CA GLY A 359 -20.16 -3.74 -4.41
C GLY A 359 -18.64 -3.73 -4.46
N SER A 360 -18.03 -4.88 -4.76
CA SER A 360 -16.59 -5.02 -4.86
C SER A 360 -16.17 -5.98 -5.97
N GLU A 361 -14.95 -5.78 -6.48
CA GLU A 361 -14.26 -6.67 -7.43
C GLU A 361 -13.01 -7.22 -6.74
N VAL A 362 -12.88 -8.53 -6.64
CA VAL A 362 -11.65 -9.16 -6.15
C VAL A 362 -10.62 -9.16 -7.27
N LEU A 363 -9.43 -8.61 -7.01
CA LEU A 363 -8.37 -8.42 -7.99
C LEU A 363 -7.38 -9.58 -8.03
N THR A 364 -7.29 -10.35 -6.94
CA THR A 364 -6.41 -11.53 -6.81
C THR A 364 -7.19 -12.80 -7.11
N ASP A 365 -6.72 -13.58 -8.09
CA ASP A 365 -7.38 -14.80 -8.58
C ASP A 365 -6.58 -16.06 -8.17
N VAL A 366 -6.71 -16.44 -6.91
CA VAL A 366 -6.09 -17.65 -6.33
C VAL A 366 -7.12 -18.36 -5.45
N PRO A 367 -7.26 -19.70 -5.52
CA PRO A 367 -8.15 -20.43 -4.62
C PRO A 367 -7.92 -20.12 -3.15
N ARG A 368 -9.01 -20.04 -2.38
CA ARG A 368 -8.99 -19.77 -0.93
C ARG A 368 -9.08 -21.02 -0.08
N ASP A 369 -8.95 -22.18 -0.68
CA ASP A 369 -8.90 -23.45 0.03
C ASP A 369 -7.51 -23.67 0.65
N LEU A 370 -7.48 -24.47 1.72
CA LEU A 370 -6.21 -24.89 2.31
C LEU A 370 -5.45 -25.77 1.30
N LEU A 371 -4.29 -25.30 0.84
CA LEU A 371 -3.44 -26.00 -0.12
C LEU A 371 -2.88 -27.27 0.56
N PRO A 372 -3.22 -28.48 0.10
CA PRO A 372 -2.62 -29.70 0.63
C PRO A 372 -1.21 -29.89 0.07
N VAL A 373 -0.22 -30.14 0.91
CA VAL A 373 1.18 -30.36 0.54
C VAL A 373 1.84 -31.49 1.36
#